data_0316de3cd268b563ae6421ee4de4d2a5
#
_entry.id   0316de3cd268b563ae6421ee4de4d2a5
#
_cell.length_a   1.000
_cell.length_b   1.000
_cell.length_c   1.000
_cell.angle_alpha   90.00
_cell.angle_beta   90.00
_cell.angle_gamma   90.00
#
_symmetry.space_group_name_H-M   'P 1'
#
loop_
_entity.id
_entity.type
_entity.pdbx_description
1 polymer ?
#
loop_
_entity_poly.entity_id
_entity_poly.type
_entity_poly.pdbx_seq_one_letter_code
_entity_poly.pdbx_strand_id
1 'polypeptide(L)'
;MGLLKAKPEEVEVFAIARNIEDFPALIEDLDAELSGRWSPLPLKNGEAAIKAGVGSDLEIAIVAVSDEDESKLGEAERVVQVARDHGLKVLLVAKDVSPKALHHLLRVGADDFAPYPMDEGALSDSIASMRATMREPAANVAAKGGQRKRHGLVIPVYGIAGGVGASTFAVNLAWELALLTKKTDKRVCILDFNFQFGSVATYLDLARREAIYELISDPTEMDHSALAQALTSYKTRLAVLTSPMDALPLDIIAPEDIARLIELAQASYDFVIIDMPQALVHWFDQVLRMSETFFAVMEIDMRSAQNCLRFLRALKAEDLPFEKVQFALNRAPGFTDLQGKARAKRLAESLGVEINIMLPDGGKAVGSSCVEGMPLA
;
A
#
# COMPACT_ATOMS: atom_id res chain seq x y z
N MET A 1 -31.31 26.27 22.18
CA MET A 1 -30.82 25.26 23.14
C MET A 1 -29.30 25.42 23.15
N GLY A 2 -28.70 25.83 24.27
CA GLY A 2 -27.32 26.28 24.31
C GLY A 2 -26.35 25.09 24.13
N LEU A 3 -25.45 25.21 23.19
CA LEU A 3 -24.28 24.35 23.01
C LEU A 3 -23.46 24.37 24.31
N LEU A 4 -23.40 23.25 25.01
CA LEU A 4 -22.53 23.04 26.16
C LEU A 4 -21.06 23.22 25.66
N LYS A 5 -20.43 24.33 26.08
CA LYS A 5 -19.00 24.52 25.91
C LYS A 5 -18.27 23.50 26.76
N ALA A 6 -17.69 22.47 26.16
CA ALA A 6 -16.73 21.60 26.83
C ALA A 6 -15.59 22.44 27.43
N LYS A 7 -15.07 22.01 28.58
CA LYS A 7 -13.85 22.63 29.14
C LYS A 7 -12.68 22.39 28.19
N PRO A 8 -11.76 23.36 28.04
CA PRO A 8 -10.65 23.25 27.08
C PRO A 8 -9.71 22.03 27.26
N GLU A 9 -9.80 21.35 28.39
CA GLU A 9 -8.91 20.19 28.74
C GLU A 9 -9.47 18.82 28.30
N GLU A 10 -10.67 18.76 27.68
CA GLU A 10 -11.34 17.49 27.32
C GLU A 10 -11.69 17.41 25.82
N VAL A 11 -11.18 18.31 24.98
CA VAL A 11 -11.51 18.33 23.55
C VAL A 11 -10.50 17.48 22.78
N GLU A 12 -11.00 16.40 22.18
CA GLU A 12 -10.21 15.47 21.36
C GLU A 12 -10.25 15.82 19.86
N VAL A 13 -11.33 16.46 19.40
CA VAL A 13 -11.57 16.75 17.99
C VAL A 13 -12.02 18.20 17.80
N PHE A 14 -11.37 18.92 16.89
CA PHE A 14 -11.90 20.17 16.37
C PHE A 14 -12.66 19.93 15.06
N ALA A 15 -13.92 20.41 14.98
CA ALA A 15 -14.68 20.47 13.73
C ALA A 15 -14.62 21.91 13.18
N ILE A 16 -13.87 22.09 12.10
CA ILE A 16 -13.49 23.40 11.58
C ILE A 16 -14.18 23.60 10.23
N ALA A 17 -15.06 24.57 10.14
CA ALA A 17 -15.77 24.92 8.92
C ALA A 17 -15.95 26.44 8.85
N ARG A 18 -16.29 26.97 7.68
CA ARG A 18 -16.75 28.38 7.58
C ARG A 18 -17.98 28.60 8.45
N ASN A 19 -18.96 27.73 8.29
CA ASN A 19 -20.15 27.64 9.14
C ASN A 19 -20.48 26.15 9.33
N ILE A 20 -20.34 25.63 10.54
CA ILE A 20 -20.59 24.22 10.85
C ILE A 20 -22.08 23.84 10.71
N GLU A 21 -22.99 24.81 10.84
CA GLU A 21 -24.43 24.59 10.68
C GLU A 21 -24.83 24.16 9.27
N ASP A 22 -23.95 24.35 8.28
CA ASP A 22 -24.15 23.88 6.91
C ASP A 22 -23.93 22.37 6.75
N PHE A 23 -23.44 21.72 7.84
CA PHE A 23 -23.13 20.30 7.92
C PHE A 23 -23.89 19.60 9.07
N PRO A 24 -25.24 19.62 9.07
CA PRO A 24 -26.04 19.08 10.17
C PRO A 24 -25.80 17.59 10.43
N ALA A 25 -25.65 16.75 9.40
CA ALA A 25 -25.34 15.34 9.58
C ALA A 25 -23.98 15.13 10.27
N LEU A 26 -22.95 15.92 9.93
CA LEU A 26 -21.66 15.87 10.61
C LEU A 26 -21.77 16.20 12.10
N ILE A 27 -22.61 17.17 12.46
CA ILE A 27 -22.85 17.53 13.88
C ILE A 27 -23.50 16.36 14.61
N GLU A 28 -24.52 15.72 14.02
CA GLU A 28 -25.20 14.56 14.60
C GLU A 28 -24.23 13.39 14.82
N ASP A 29 -23.40 13.09 13.83
CA ASP A 29 -22.39 12.02 13.90
C ASP A 29 -21.31 12.32 14.96
N LEU A 30 -20.83 13.56 15.05
CA LEU A 30 -19.85 13.99 16.06
C LEU A 30 -20.42 13.90 17.49
N ASP A 31 -21.66 14.29 17.69
CA ASP A 31 -22.32 14.20 18.99
C ASP A 31 -22.52 12.73 19.41
N ALA A 32 -22.91 11.88 18.48
CA ALA A 32 -23.10 10.45 18.71
C ALA A 32 -21.76 9.75 19.07
N GLU A 33 -20.70 10.02 18.32
CA GLU A 33 -19.42 9.31 18.45
C GLU A 33 -18.57 9.84 19.62
N LEU A 34 -18.50 11.15 19.77
CA LEU A 34 -17.57 11.79 20.71
C LEU A 34 -18.20 12.21 22.04
N SER A 35 -19.52 12.09 22.18
CA SER A 35 -20.24 12.41 23.44
C SER A 35 -19.86 13.79 24.03
N GLY A 36 -19.69 14.79 23.16
CA GLY A 36 -19.35 16.16 23.54
C GLY A 36 -17.87 16.48 23.70
N ARG A 37 -16.95 15.53 23.38
CA ARG A 37 -15.49 15.76 23.38
C ARG A 37 -14.99 16.38 22.07
N TRP A 38 -15.81 17.15 21.41
CA TRP A 38 -15.46 17.91 20.21
C TRP A 38 -15.86 19.37 20.34
N SER A 39 -15.25 20.23 19.53
CA SER A 39 -15.56 21.66 19.55
C SER A 39 -15.66 22.23 18.13
N PRO A 40 -16.76 22.91 17.78
CA PRO A 40 -16.89 23.61 16.52
C PRO A 40 -16.04 24.88 16.51
N LEU A 41 -15.36 25.13 15.40
CA LEU A 41 -14.54 26.32 15.20
C LEU A 41 -14.78 26.93 13.81
N PRO A 42 -14.91 28.26 13.72
CA PRO A 42 -14.89 28.95 12.44
C PRO A 42 -13.52 28.78 11.76
N LEU A 43 -13.51 28.56 10.43
CA LEU A 43 -12.30 28.32 9.64
C LEU A 43 -11.21 29.39 9.88
N LYS A 44 -11.60 30.66 9.95
CA LYS A 44 -10.71 31.79 10.26
C LYS A 44 -10.00 31.72 11.61
N ASN A 45 -10.55 30.97 12.56
CA ASN A 45 -10.00 30.80 13.90
C ASN A 45 -9.24 29.48 14.08
N GLY A 46 -9.33 28.55 13.10
CA GLY A 46 -8.78 27.20 13.18
C GLY A 46 -7.28 27.20 13.46
N GLU A 47 -6.51 28.02 12.73
CA GLU A 47 -5.06 28.14 12.91
C GLU A 47 -4.68 28.57 14.36
N ALA A 48 -5.33 29.59 14.88
CA ALA A 48 -5.07 30.09 16.24
C ALA A 48 -5.48 29.08 17.31
N ALA A 49 -6.61 28.39 17.12
CA ALA A 49 -7.12 27.40 18.04
C ALA A 49 -6.23 26.14 18.10
N ILE A 50 -5.75 25.67 16.95
CA ILE A 50 -4.81 24.53 16.90
C ILE A 50 -3.53 24.87 17.64
N LYS A 51 -2.93 26.03 17.36
CA LYS A 51 -1.71 26.49 18.04
C LYS A 51 -1.89 26.65 19.56
N ALA A 52 -3.08 27.06 20.02
CA ALA A 52 -3.41 27.18 21.45
C ALA A 52 -3.70 25.83 22.10
N GLY A 53 -4.17 24.83 21.34
CA GLY A 53 -4.50 23.48 21.82
C GLY A 53 -3.30 22.52 21.88
N VAL A 54 -2.12 22.96 21.52
CA VAL A 54 -0.90 22.14 21.59
C VAL A 54 -0.58 21.81 23.05
N GLY A 55 -0.57 20.49 23.38
CA GLY A 55 -0.37 20.00 24.75
C GLY A 55 -1.67 19.61 25.48
N SER A 56 -2.84 19.73 24.83
CA SER A 56 -4.12 19.16 25.27
C SER A 56 -4.34 17.76 24.64
N ASP A 57 -5.46 17.12 24.98
CA ASP A 57 -5.87 15.81 24.43
C ASP A 57 -6.38 15.90 22.98
N LEU A 58 -6.10 16.99 22.26
CA LEU A 58 -6.50 17.20 20.87
C LEU A 58 -5.74 16.26 19.94
N GLU A 59 -6.48 15.40 19.25
CA GLU A 59 -5.93 14.36 18.37
C GLU A 59 -6.22 14.61 16.89
N ILE A 60 -7.43 15.12 16.57
CA ILE A 60 -7.94 15.18 15.20
C ILE A 60 -8.51 16.56 14.89
N ALA A 61 -8.24 17.07 13.70
CA ALA A 61 -8.90 18.22 13.12
C ALA A 61 -9.77 17.76 11.92
N ILE A 62 -11.08 17.95 12.03
CA ILE A 62 -12.02 17.73 10.93
C ILE A 62 -12.22 19.07 10.24
N VAL A 63 -11.85 19.18 8.97
CA VAL A 63 -12.00 20.39 8.16
C VAL A 63 -13.11 20.17 7.15
N ALA A 64 -14.27 20.79 7.38
CA ALA A 64 -15.42 20.69 6.49
C ALA A 64 -15.42 21.85 5.50
N VAL A 65 -15.48 21.52 4.21
CA VAL A 65 -15.45 22.45 3.08
C VAL A 65 -16.59 22.19 2.12
N SER A 66 -17.08 23.25 1.49
CA SER A 66 -18.14 23.20 0.47
C SER A 66 -17.65 23.82 -0.85
N ASP A 67 -18.48 23.75 -1.89
CA ASP A 67 -18.25 24.44 -3.17
C ASP A 67 -18.06 25.96 -3.02
N GLU A 68 -18.72 26.59 -2.03
CA GLU A 68 -18.54 28.02 -1.70
C GLU A 68 -17.12 28.35 -1.24
N ASP A 69 -16.40 27.36 -0.69
CA ASP A 69 -15.05 27.52 -0.18
C ASP A 69 -13.98 27.43 -1.30
N GLU A 70 -14.33 26.89 -2.47
CA GLU A 70 -13.36 26.69 -3.58
C GLU A 70 -12.66 27.97 -4.02
N SER A 71 -13.37 29.10 -3.99
CA SER A 71 -12.81 30.41 -4.35
C SER A 71 -11.83 30.97 -3.30
N LYS A 72 -11.76 30.37 -2.10
CA LYS A 72 -10.99 30.83 -0.92
C LYS A 72 -10.31 29.69 -0.18
N LEU A 73 -9.85 28.68 -0.88
CA LEU A 73 -9.21 27.48 -0.29
C LEU A 73 -8.01 27.81 0.61
N GLY A 74 -7.34 28.94 0.41
CA GLY A 74 -6.16 29.31 1.19
C GLY A 74 -6.37 29.44 2.71
N GLU A 75 -7.62 29.55 3.21
CA GLU A 75 -7.90 29.50 4.63
C GLU A 75 -7.90 28.04 5.10
N ALA A 76 -8.56 27.14 4.36
CA ALA A 76 -8.59 25.72 4.66
C ALA A 76 -7.18 25.10 4.54
N GLU A 77 -6.41 25.48 3.53
CA GLU A 77 -5.00 25.07 3.34
C GLU A 77 -4.14 25.39 4.56
N ARG A 78 -4.22 26.62 5.07
CA ARG A 78 -3.45 27.01 6.26
C ARG A 78 -3.85 26.22 7.50
N VAL A 79 -5.14 25.95 7.69
CA VAL A 79 -5.63 25.14 8.81
C VAL A 79 -5.10 23.70 8.70
N VAL A 80 -5.19 23.08 7.52
CA VAL A 80 -4.66 21.74 7.25
C VAL A 80 -3.15 21.69 7.51
N GLN A 81 -2.39 22.65 6.96
CA GLN A 81 -0.93 22.72 7.14
C GLN A 81 -0.55 22.87 8.62
N VAL A 82 -1.22 23.78 9.34
CA VAL A 82 -0.93 24.00 10.76
C VAL A 82 -1.31 22.78 11.61
N ALA A 83 -2.42 22.11 11.30
CA ALA A 83 -2.81 20.88 12.00
C ALA A 83 -1.74 19.78 11.81
N ARG A 84 -1.28 19.58 10.58
CA ARG A 84 -0.20 18.66 10.26
C ARG A 84 1.11 18.99 10.99
N ASP A 85 1.54 20.26 10.96
CA ASP A 85 2.78 20.72 11.60
C ASP A 85 2.76 20.51 13.13
N HIS A 86 1.56 20.43 13.72
CA HIS A 86 1.36 20.14 15.14
C HIS A 86 1.05 18.67 15.43
N GLY A 87 1.15 17.78 14.42
CA GLY A 87 0.99 16.33 14.59
C GLY A 87 -0.45 15.85 14.72
N LEU A 88 -1.44 16.70 14.44
CA LEU A 88 -2.84 16.31 14.41
C LEU A 88 -3.15 15.53 13.12
N LYS A 89 -4.07 14.58 13.22
CA LYS A 89 -4.66 13.95 12.03
C LYS A 89 -5.75 14.86 11.45
N VAL A 90 -5.81 14.94 10.13
CA VAL A 90 -6.74 15.82 9.43
C VAL A 90 -7.69 15.01 8.55
N LEU A 91 -9.00 15.06 8.88
CA LEU A 91 -10.08 14.54 8.04
C LEU A 91 -10.74 15.70 7.29
N LEU A 92 -10.80 15.59 5.97
CA LEU A 92 -11.62 16.51 5.17
C LEU A 92 -13.03 15.96 5.04
N VAL A 93 -14.03 16.82 5.26
CA VAL A 93 -15.43 16.54 4.93
C VAL A 93 -15.84 17.45 3.78
N ALA A 94 -16.10 16.88 2.60
CA ALA A 94 -16.28 17.62 1.36
C ALA A 94 -17.74 17.58 0.89
N LYS A 95 -18.38 18.75 0.78
CA LYS A 95 -19.74 18.93 0.27
C LYS A 95 -19.68 19.61 -1.10
N ASP A 96 -19.98 18.86 -2.17
CA ASP A 96 -20.04 19.37 -3.55
C ASP A 96 -18.76 20.05 -4.03
N VAL A 97 -17.62 19.68 -3.46
CA VAL A 97 -16.28 20.23 -3.79
C VAL A 97 -15.73 19.57 -5.05
N SER A 98 -15.11 20.34 -5.93
CA SER A 98 -14.50 19.79 -7.15
C SER A 98 -13.35 18.82 -6.83
N PRO A 99 -13.13 17.78 -7.65
CA PRO A 99 -12.01 16.86 -7.47
C PRO A 99 -10.66 17.56 -7.39
N LYS A 100 -10.50 18.66 -8.13
CA LYS A 100 -9.26 19.46 -8.13
C LYS A 100 -9.01 20.13 -6.78
N ALA A 101 -10.03 20.72 -6.17
CA ALA A 101 -9.92 21.39 -4.87
C ALA A 101 -9.68 20.38 -3.74
N LEU A 102 -10.40 19.24 -3.78
CA LEU A 102 -10.21 18.15 -2.84
C LEU A 102 -8.79 17.58 -2.91
N HIS A 103 -8.32 17.28 -4.11
CA HIS A 103 -6.97 16.78 -4.34
C HIS A 103 -5.90 17.77 -3.83
N HIS A 104 -6.13 19.06 -4.04
CA HIS A 104 -5.23 20.09 -3.55
C HIS A 104 -5.11 20.09 -2.02
N LEU A 105 -6.24 20.01 -1.29
CA LEU A 105 -6.24 19.96 0.18
C LEU A 105 -5.61 18.67 0.74
N LEU A 106 -5.80 17.52 0.07
CA LEU A 106 -5.11 16.28 0.41
C LEU A 106 -3.58 16.42 0.24
N ARG A 107 -3.12 17.07 -0.83
CA ARG A 107 -1.69 17.36 -1.05
C ARG A 107 -1.10 18.30 -0.01
N VAL A 108 -1.86 19.25 0.51
CA VAL A 108 -1.43 20.16 1.59
C VAL A 108 -1.18 19.40 2.89
N GLY A 109 -1.82 18.24 3.08
CA GLY A 109 -1.51 17.37 4.20
C GLY A 109 -2.70 16.84 4.99
N ALA A 110 -3.90 16.81 4.40
CA ALA A 110 -5.00 16.06 4.99
C ALA A 110 -4.73 14.56 4.87
N ASP A 111 -5.04 13.81 5.92
CA ASP A 111 -4.76 12.37 6.02
C ASP A 111 -5.82 11.53 5.31
N ASP A 112 -7.08 12.00 5.30
CA ASP A 112 -8.20 11.29 4.67
C ASP A 112 -9.33 12.26 4.32
N PHE A 113 -10.30 11.81 3.52
CA PHE A 113 -11.49 12.57 3.23
C PHE A 113 -12.76 11.72 3.28
N ALA A 114 -13.89 12.36 3.62
CA ALA A 114 -15.22 11.78 3.54
C ALA A 114 -16.16 12.68 2.70
N PRO A 115 -16.95 12.13 1.78
CA PRO A 115 -17.97 12.89 1.07
C PRO A 115 -19.10 13.25 2.03
N TYR A 116 -19.70 14.43 1.85
CA TYR A 116 -20.87 14.83 2.61
C TYR A 116 -22.13 14.75 1.71
N PRO A 117 -23.27 14.19 2.23
CA PRO A 117 -23.42 13.55 3.55
C PRO A 117 -22.68 12.23 3.63
N MET A 118 -22.19 11.89 4.82
CA MET A 118 -21.48 10.64 5.07
C MET A 118 -22.46 9.47 5.23
N ASP A 119 -22.02 8.26 4.88
CA ASP A 119 -22.76 7.05 5.20
C ASP A 119 -22.76 6.78 6.72
N GLU A 120 -23.78 6.07 7.22
CA GLU A 120 -23.87 5.71 8.63
C GLU A 120 -22.65 4.94 9.11
N GLY A 121 -21.94 5.46 10.12
CA GLY A 121 -20.72 4.87 10.67
C GLY A 121 -19.42 5.31 9.99
N ALA A 122 -19.44 5.98 8.84
CA ALA A 122 -18.23 6.38 8.12
C ALA A 122 -17.32 7.31 8.93
N LEU A 123 -17.90 8.23 9.73
CA LEU A 123 -17.13 9.09 10.62
C LEU A 123 -16.44 8.29 11.72
N SER A 124 -17.14 7.35 12.34
CA SER A 124 -16.61 6.46 13.39
C SER A 124 -15.43 5.65 12.87
N ASP A 125 -15.58 5.05 11.68
CA ASP A 125 -14.53 4.26 11.02
C ASP A 125 -13.30 5.11 10.68
N SER A 126 -13.49 6.33 10.18
CA SER A 126 -12.38 7.26 9.88
C SER A 126 -11.66 7.70 11.16
N ILE A 127 -12.37 8.07 12.21
CA ILE A 127 -11.78 8.43 13.51
C ILE A 127 -11.03 7.23 14.11
N ALA A 128 -11.63 6.03 14.10
CA ALA A 128 -11.00 4.82 14.60
C ALA A 128 -9.71 4.46 13.82
N SER A 129 -9.73 4.59 12.50
CA SER A 129 -8.57 4.39 11.63
C SER A 129 -7.46 5.39 11.92
N MET A 130 -7.79 6.68 12.06
CA MET A 130 -6.82 7.72 12.41
C MET A 130 -6.22 7.48 13.78
N ARG A 131 -7.03 7.14 14.79
CA ARG A 131 -6.56 6.81 16.14
C ARG A 131 -5.70 5.55 16.17
N ALA A 132 -6.03 4.54 15.37
CA ALA A 132 -5.19 3.35 15.23
C ALA A 132 -3.81 3.71 14.68
N THR A 133 -3.75 4.61 13.69
CA THR A 133 -2.50 5.12 13.11
C THR A 133 -1.72 6.00 14.12
N MET A 134 -2.41 6.71 15.02
CA MET A 134 -1.76 7.51 16.08
C MET A 134 -1.26 6.65 17.26
N ARG A 135 -1.98 5.55 17.58
CA ARG A 135 -1.60 4.60 18.64
C ARG A 135 -0.53 3.62 18.21
N GLU A 136 -0.36 3.40 16.91
CA GLU A 136 0.91 2.87 16.40
C GLU A 136 1.95 3.98 16.62
N PRO A 137 2.95 3.77 17.51
CA PRO A 137 3.86 4.85 17.80
C PRO A 137 4.56 5.26 16.52
N ALA A 138 4.31 6.47 16.05
CA ALA A 138 5.19 7.21 15.13
C ALA A 138 6.63 7.30 15.68
N ALA A 139 6.86 6.80 16.88
CA ALA A 139 8.11 6.62 17.56
C ALA A 139 9.05 5.59 16.91
N ASN A 140 8.69 4.97 15.79
CA ASN A 140 9.60 4.13 15.02
C ASN A 140 10.09 4.72 13.71
N VAL A 141 9.70 5.94 13.34
CA VAL A 141 10.23 6.55 12.10
C VAL A 141 11.23 7.68 12.37
N ALA A 142 11.26 8.33 13.55
CA ALA A 142 12.10 9.52 13.67
C ALA A 142 12.83 9.79 15.00
N ALA A 143 12.88 8.91 16.01
CA ALA A 143 13.65 9.24 17.21
C ALA A 143 14.06 8.02 18.05
N LYS A 144 15.09 7.29 17.63
CA LYS A 144 16.14 6.78 18.53
C LYS A 144 17.40 6.62 17.70
N GLY A 145 18.41 7.43 18.02
CA GLY A 145 19.75 7.33 17.48
C GLY A 145 20.30 5.92 17.66
N GLY A 146 20.72 5.35 16.56
CA GLY A 146 21.16 3.98 16.39
C GLY A 146 20.43 3.37 15.19
N GLN A 147 20.55 3.98 14.01
CA GLN A 147 20.14 3.37 12.75
C GLN A 147 20.88 2.05 12.58
N ARG A 148 20.30 0.93 13.02
CA ARG A 148 20.45 -0.26 12.21
C ARG A 148 19.76 0.09 10.88
N LYS A 149 20.55 0.37 9.84
CA LYS A 149 20.02 0.41 8.48
C LYS A 149 19.29 -0.91 8.30
N ARG A 150 17.95 -0.89 8.36
CA ARG A 150 17.16 -2.05 7.94
C ARG A 150 17.47 -2.18 6.47
N HIS A 151 17.98 -3.31 6.09
CA HIS A 151 18.15 -3.67 4.69
C HIS A 151 17.23 -4.86 4.46
N GLY A 152 15.96 -4.54 4.14
CA GLY A 152 14.93 -5.55 3.93
C GLY A 152 15.27 -6.47 2.78
N LEU A 153 14.88 -7.73 2.87
CA LEU A 153 15.11 -8.74 1.84
C LEU A 153 14.14 -8.51 0.69
N VAL A 154 14.66 -8.28 -0.50
CA VAL A 154 13.88 -8.11 -1.74
C VAL A 154 13.69 -9.46 -2.40
N ILE A 155 12.42 -9.84 -2.61
CA ILE A 155 12.01 -11.16 -3.10
C ILE A 155 11.05 -10.98 -4.28
N PRO A 156 11.55 -10.79 -5.51
CA PRO A 156 10.72 -10.72 -6.70
C PRO A 156 10.17 -12.09 -7.08
N VAL A 157 8.95 -12.08 -7.62
CA VAL A 157 8.27 -13.25 -8.16
C VAL A 157 7.92 -12.99 -9.62
N TYR A 158 8.44 -13.80 -10.51
CA TYR A 158 8.30 -13.66 -11.95
C TYR A 158 7.67 -14.91 -12.57
N GLY A 159 6.68 -14.73 -13.42
CA GLY A 159 6.07 -15.82 -14.16
C GLY A 159 6.80 -16.11 -15.48
N ILE A 160 7.38 -17.29 -15.62
CA ILE A 160 8.04 -17.72 -16.87
C ILE A 160 7.06 -17.77 -18.05
N ALA A 161 5.77 -18.00 -17.76
CA ALA A 161 4.69 -17.96 -18.74
C ALA A 161 3.41 -17.37 -18.13
N GLY A 162 2.50 -16.85 -18.95
CA GLY A 162 1.22 -16.35 -18.49
C GLY A 162 0.38 -17.46 -17.85
N GLY A 163 -0.24 -17.15 -16.73
CA GLY A 163 -1.13 -18.07 -16.03
C GLY A 163 -0.46 -19.16 -15.18
N VAL A 164 0.86 -19.13 -15.04
CA VAL A 164 1.60 -20.08 -14.18
C VAL A 164 1.43 -19.85 -12.68
N GLY A 165 0.66 -18.82 -12.28
CA GLY A 165 0.33 -18.55 -10.87
C GLY A 165 1.37 -17.72 -10.12
N ALA A 166 2.16 -16.90 -10.80
CA ALA A 166 3.19 -16.06 -10.16
C ALA A 166 2.57 -15.06 -9.16
N SER A 167 1.57 -14.27 -9.56
CA SER A 167 0.90 -13.32 -8.67
C SER A 167 0.19 -14.02 -7.49
N THR A 168 -0.43 -15.16 -7.73
CA THR A 168 -1.01 -16.00 -6.66
C THR A 168 0.07 -16.44 -5.67
N PHE A 169 1.24 -16.85 -6.17
CA PHE A 169 2.37 -17.21 -5.32
C PHE A 169 2.92 -16.00 -4.56
N ALA A 170 3.09 -14.86 -5.22
CA ALA A 170 3.59 -13.63 -4.59
C ALA A 170 2.69 -13.18 -3.42
N VAL A 171 1.37 -13.13 -3.65
CA VAL A 171 0.39 -12.72 -2.62
C VAL A 171 0.40 -13.69 -1.43
N ASN A 172 0.39 -14.99 -1.70
CA ASN A 172 0.41 -15.98 -0.62
C ASN A 172 1.74 -16.00 0.14
N LEU A 173 2.87 -15.84 -0.55
CA LEU A 173 4.19 -15.70 0.10
C LEU A 173 4.23 -14.49 1.02
N ALA A 174 3.76 -13.33 0.55
CA ALA A 174 3.70 -12.12 1.34
C ALA A 174 2.81 -12.27 2.57
N TRP A 175 1.65 -12.89 2.39
CA TRP A 175 0.70 -13.13 3.48
C TRP A 175 1.24 -14.12 4.52
N GLU A 176 1.82 -15.22 4.09
CA GLU A 176 2.44 -16.22 4.98
C GLU A 176 3.60 -15.59 5.79
N LEU A 177 4.44 -14.79 5.15
CA LEU A 177 5.49 -14.05 5.86
C LEU A 177 4.90 -13.08 6.89
N ALA A 178 3.81 -12.38 6.56
CA ALA A 178 3.12 -11.49 7.49
C ALA A 178 2.50 -12.24 8.68
N LEU A 179 2.00 -13.46 8.47
CA LEU A 179 1.51 -14.33 9.53
C LEU A 179 2.65 -14.88 10.41
N LEU A 180 3.74 -15.33 9.80
CA LEU A 180 4.91 -15.85 10.52
C LEU A 180 5.57 -14.78 11.39
N THR A 181 5.56 -13.55 10.93
CA THR A 181 6.16 -12.41 11.64
C THR A 181 5.24 -11.76 12.68
N LYS A 182 4.01 -12.25 12.84
CA LYS A 182 2.95 -11.69 13.71
C LYS A 182 3.40 -11.37 15.16
N LYS A 183 4.34 -12.13 15.69
CA LYS A 183 4.85 -11.97 17.06
C LYS A 183 6.20 -11.28 17.13
N THR A 184 6.66 -10.70 16.04
CA THR A 184 7.94 -10.01 15.92
C THR A 184 7.73 -8.58 15.45
N ASP A 185 8.77 -7.75 15.52
CA ASP A 185 8.77 -6.38 15.01
C ASP A 185 9.03 -6.32 13.48
N LYS A 186 9.01 -7.49 12.81
CA LYS A 186 9.27 -7.56 11.37
C LYS A 186 8.04 -7.17 10.59
N ARG A 187 8.26 -6.40 9.54
CA ARG A 187 7.24 -5.83 8.66
C ARG A 187 7.39 -6.39 7.26
N VAL A 188 6.27 -6.65 6.62
CA VAL A 188 6.20 -7.21 5.26
C VAL A 188 5.44 -6.26 4.35
N CYS A 189 5.95 -6.07 3.15
CA CYS A 189 5.18 -5.41 2.09
C CYS A 189 5.21 -6.23 0.80
N ILE A 190 4.19 -6.01 -0.04
CA ILE A 190 4.14 -6.49 -1.42
C ILE A 190 3.96 -5.30 -2.36
N LEU A 191 4.75 -5.26 -3.42
CA LEU A 191 4.72 -4.23 -4.45
C LEU A 191 4.24 -4.86 -5.77
N ASP A 192 3.11 -4.41 -6.30
CA ASP A 192 2.59 -4.85 -7.59
C ASP A 192 3.25 -4.02 -8.71
N PHE A 193 4.33 -4.54 -9.28
CA PHE A 193 5.04 -3.90 -10.39
C PHE A 193 4.49 -4.31 -11.77
N ASN A 194 3.42 -5.07 -11.80
CA ASN A 194 2.69 -5.31 -13.03
C ASN A 194 1.73 -4.15 -13.32
N PHE A 195 2.28 -3.01 -13.72
CA PHE A 195 1.57 -1.75 -13.91
C PHE A 195 0.52 -1.76 -15.04
N GLN A 196 0.47 -2.82 -15.83
CA GLN A 196 -0.54 -2.97 -16.89
C GLN A 196 -1.72 -3.84 -16.47
N PHE A 197 -1.45 -4.98 -15.86
CA PHE A 197 -2.46 -6.00 -15.57
C PHE A 197 -2.27 -6.58 -14.16
N GLY A 198 -1.78 -5.78 -13.23
CA GLY A 198 -1.54 -6.22 -11.86
C GLY A 198 -2.82 -6.73 -11.19
N SER A 199 -2.67 -7.76 -10.39
CA SER A 199 -3.80 -8.47 -9.78
C SER A 199 -3.69 -8.60 -8.26
N VAL A 200 -2.66 -8.04 -7.64
CA VAL A 200 -2.47 -8.10 -6.18
C VAL A 200 -3.68 -7.50 -5.45
N ALA A 201 -4.16 -6.33 -5.90
CA ALA A 201 -5.36 -5.70 -5.34
C ALA A 201 -6.59 -6.63 -5.41
N THR A 202 -6.79 -7.31 -6.55
CA THR A 202 -7.91 -8.24 -6.76
C THR A 202 -7.81 -9.46 -5.84
N TYR A 203 -6.61 -10.00 -5.65
CA TYR A 203 -6.41 -11.19 -4.80
C TYR A 203 -6.47 -10.89 -3.29
N LEU A 204 -6.51 -9.61 -2.92
CA LEU A 204 -6.62 -9.16 -1.53
C LEU A 204 -7.91 -8.37 -1.26
N ASP A 205 -8.81 -8.28 -2.24
CA ASP A 205 -10.04 -7.47 -2.17
C ASP A 205 -9.76 -6.03 -1.70
N LEU A 206 -8.78 -5.40 -2.34
CA LEU A 206 -8.38 -4.02 -2.05
C LEU A 206 -8.78 -3.10 -3.19
N ALA A 207 -9.19 -1.89 -2.84
CA ALA A 207 -9.36 -0.83 -3.82
C ALA A 207 -8.00 -0.46 -4.45
N ARG A 208 -7.97 -0.26 -5.77
CA ARG A 208 -6.79 0.28 -6.46
C ARG A 208 -6.69 1.77 -6.17
N ARG A 209 -5.47 2.25 -5.97
CA ARG A 209 -5.20 3.66 -5.70
C ARG A 209 -4.40 4.28 -6.83
N GLU A 210 -4.68 5.54 -7.14
CA GLU A 210 -3.88 6.35 -8.07
C GLU A 210 -2.50 6.70 -7.50
N ALA A 211 -2.31 6.52 -6.20
CA ALA A 211 -1.09 6.90 -5.49
C ALA A 211 0.21 6.33 -6.07
N ILE A 212 0.16 5.17 -6.75
CA ILE A 212 1.33 4.64 -7.48
C ILE A 212 1.66 5.51 -8.70
N TYR A 213 0.64 6.00 -9.41
CA TYR A 213 0.86 6.88 -10.56
C TYR A 213 1.49 8.22 -10.10
N GLU A 214 1.00 8.78 -9.00
CA GLU A 214 1.56 10.00 -8.41
C GLU A 214 3.01 9.80 -7.97
N LEU A 215 3.28 8.68 -7.29
CA LEU A 215 4.62 8.31 -6.83
C LEU A 215 5.64 8.18 -7.96
N ILE A 216 5.20 7.70 -9.13
CA ILE A 216 6.05 7.48 -10.31
C ILE A 216 6.16 8.75 -11.17
N SER A 217 5.10 9.56 -11.22
CA SER A 217 5.04 10.75 -12.08
C SER A 217 5.96 11.89 -11.61
N ASP A 218 6.29 11.93 -10.31
CA ASP A 218 7.25 12.88 -9.76
C ASP A 218 8.31 12.17 -8.89
N PRO A 219 9.35 11.61 -9.53
CA PRO A 219 10.42 10.92 -8.81
C PRO A 219 11.17 11.81 -7.82
N THR A 220 11.10 13.13 -7.95
CA THR A 220 11.79 14.07 -7.03
C THR A 220 11.11 14.13 -5.67
N GLU A 221 9.81 13.86 -5.61
CA GLU A 221 9.02 13.79 -4.37
C GLU A 221 8.92 12.36 -3.80
N MET A 222 9.55 11.38 -4.44
CA MET A 222 9.55 9.98 -3.99
C MET A 222 10.39 9.82 -2.72
N ASP A 223 9.75 9.86 -1.58
CA ASP A 223 10.34 9.70 -0.25
C ASP A 223 9.59 8.64 0.60
N HIS A 224 10.03 8.45 1.84
CA HIS A 224 9.38 7.51 2.76
C HIS A 224 7.93 7.87 3.10
N SER A 225 7.59 9.16 3.12
CA SER A 225 6.24 9.63 3.39
C SER A 225 5.31 9.34 2.22
N ALA A 226 5.76 9.65 1.00
CA ALA A 226 5.04 9.37 -0.24
C ALA A 226 4.79 7.87 -0.42
N LEU A 227 5.81 7.03 -0.16
CA LEU A 227 5.62 5.58 -0.19
C LEU A 227 4.62 5.11 0.87
N ALA A 228 4.69 5.64 2.11
CA ALA A 228 3.77 5.25 3.18
C ALA A 228 2.31 5.62 2.86
N GLN A 229 2.08 6.76 2.19
CA GLN A 229 0.76 7.18 1.73
C GLN A 229 0.24 6.34 0.56
N ALA A 230 1.13 5.86 -0.32
CA ALA A 230 0.77 5.00 -1.44
C ALA A 230 0.42 3.57 -1.02
N LEU A 231 0.92 3.11 0.12
CA LEU A 231 0.68 1.77 0.62
C LEU A 231 -0.69 1.65 1.28
N THR A 232 -1.40 0.57 0.99
CA THR A 232 -2.65 0.18 1.66
C THR A 232 -2.36 -0.96 2.63
N SER A 233 -2.97 -0.94 3.81
CA SER A 233 -2.80 -2.01 4.80
C SER A 233 -3.83 -3.12 4.57
N TYR A 234 -3.38 -4.36 4.41
CA TYR A 234 -4.23 -5.53 4.40
C TYR A 234 -4.22 -6.20 5.78
N LYS A 235 -5.41 -6.28 6.43
CA LYS A 235 -5.60 -6.86 7.77
C LYS A 235 -4.56 -6.39 8.79
N THR A 236 -4.15 -5.12 8.73
CA THR A 236 -3.16 -4.47 9.61
C THR A 236 -1.77 -5.14 9.67
N ARG A 237 -1.42 -6.01 8.71
CA ARG A 237 -0.20 -6.83 8.75
C ARG A 237 0.66 -6.77 7.52
N LEU A 238 0.04 -6.66 6.37
CA LEU A 238 0.71 -6.64 5.08
C LEU A 238 0.49 -5.27 4.46
N ALA A 239 1.57 -4.55 4.17
CA ALA A 239 1.51 -3.33 3.40
C ALA A 239 1.51 -3.66 1.91
N VAL A 240 0.62 -3.05 1.14
CA VAL A 240 0.37 -3.40 -0.26
C VAL A 240 0.46 -2.14 -1.11
N LEU A 241 1.38 -2.12 -2.06
CA LEU A 241 1.36 -1.17 -3.17
C LEU A 241 0.60 -1.83 -4.32
N THR A 242 -0.59 -1.32 -4.62
CA THR A 242 -1.42 -1.85 -5.71
C THR A 242 -0.95 -1.31 -7.05
N SER A 243 -1.17 -2.05 -8.14
CA SER A 243 -1.02 -1.49 -9.48
C SER A 243 -2.05 -0.37 -9.72
N PRO A 244 -1.76 0.60 -10.61
CA PRO A 244 -2.68 1.70 -10.93
C PRO A 244 -4.00 1.18 -11.53
N MET A 245 -5.02 2.06 -11.56
CA MET A 245 -6.32 1.73 -12.17
C MET A 245 -6.20 1.57 -13.68
N ASP A 246 -5.50 2.48 -14.33
CA ASP A 246 -5.25 2.46 -15.76
C ASP A 246 -3.94 1.74 -16.08
N ALA A 247 -3.92 1.02 -17.20
CA ALA A 247 -2.71 0.35 -17.66
C ALA A 247 -1.65 1.36 -18.11
N LEU A 248 -0.49 1.34 -17.48
CA LEU A 248 0.61 2.22 -17.84
C LEU A 248 1.54 1.58 -18.88
N PRO A 249 2.12 2.38 -19.80
CA PRO A 249 3.21 1.90 -20.64
C PRO A 249 4.38 1.37 -19.81
N LEU A 250 4.97 0.24 -20.20
CA LEU A 250 6.05 -0.40 -19.43
C LEU A 250 7.35 0.40 -19.40
N ASP A 251 7.49 1.37 -20.29
CA ASP A 251 8.65 2.24 -20.46
C ASP A 251 8.48 3.61 -19.77
N ILE A 252 7.35 3.83 -19.09
CA ILE A 252 7.09 5.13 -18.41
C ILE A 252 7.98 5.32 -17.19
N ILE A 253 8.47 4.25 -16.58
CA ILE A 253 9.23 4.28 -15.33
C ILE A 253 10.69 3.99 -15.62
N ALA A 254 11.57 4.89 -15.22
CA ALA A 254 13.00 4.69 -15.37
C ALA A 254 13.55 3.62 -14.40
N PRO A 255 14.63 2.90 -14.75
CA PRO A 255 15.27 1.94 -13.85
C PRO A 255 15.67 2.54 -12.51
N GLU A 256 16.08 3.81 -12.50
CA GLU A 256 16.49 4.56 -11.31
C GLU A 256 15.31 4.77 -10.35
N ASP A 257 14.11 5.01 -10.87
CA ASP A 257 12.90 5.22 -10.07
C ASP A 257 12.43 3.92 -9.43
N ILE A 258 12.50 2.81 -10.17
CA ILE A 258 12.28 1.47 -9.62
C ILE A 258 13.28 1.15 -8.51
N ALA A 259 14.57 1.44 -8.72
CA ALA A 259 15.59 1.24 -7.70
C ALA A 259 15.28 2.03 -6.43
N ARG A 260 14.95 3.32 -6.59
CA ARG A 260 14.59 4.17 -5.47
C ARG A 260 13.38 3.67 -4.71
N LEU A 261 12.34 3.24 -5.41
CA LEU A 261 11.14 2.67 -4.79
C LEU A 261 11.47 1.42 -3.96
N ILE A 262 12.32 0.54 -4.50
CA ILE A 262 12.80 -0.65 -3.78
C ILE A 262 13.64 -0.25 -2.56
N GLU A 263 14.55 0.71 -2.67
CA GLU A 263 15.37 1.21 -1.55
C GLU A 263 14.51 1.77 -0.41
N LEU A 264 13.49 2.57 -0.73
CA LEU A 264 12.54 3.11 0.25
C LEU A 264 11.77 1.99 0.95
N ALA A 265 11.33 0.97 0.20
CA ALA A 265 10.68 -0.19 0.75
C ALA A 265 11.62 -1.01 1.66
N GLN A 266 12.87 -1.29 1.23
CA GLN A 266 13.88 -1.99 2.02
C GLN A 266 14.22 -1.28 3.34
N ALA A 267 14.25 0.04 3.33
CA ALA A 267 14.51 0.82 4.53
C ALA A 267 13.35 0.77 5.54
N SER A 268 12.13 0.48 5.07
CA SER A 268 10.90 0.49 5.87
C SER A 268 10.38 -0.89 6.26
N TYR A 269 10.68 -1.93 5.48
CA TYR A 269 10.17 -3.30 5.63
C TYR A 269 11.30 -4.32 5.69
N ASP A 270 11.11 -5.41 6.45
CA ASP A 270 12.09 -6.50 6.55
C ASP A 270 11.98 -7.48 5.39
N PHE A 271 10.79 -7.60 4.79
CA PHE A 271 10.53 -8.41 3.60
C PHE A 271 9.78 -7.57 2.58
N VAL A 272 10.33 -7.48 1.38
CA VAL A 272 9.77 -6.74 0.23
C VAL A 272 9.51 -7.74 -0.88
N ILE A 273 8.27 -8.16 -1.05
CA ILE A 273 7.86 -9.04 -2.14
C ILE A 273 7.50 -8.17 -3.35
N ILE A 274 7.92 -8.56 -4.54
CA ILE A 274 7.60 -7.82 -5.78
C ILE A 274 6.89 -8.77 -6.75
N ASP A 275 5.64 -8.45 -7.10
CA ASP A 275 4.94 -9.14 -8.19
C ASP A 275 5.36 -8.53 -9.52
N MET A 276 6.15 -9.28 -10.29
CA MET A 276 6.78 -8.81 -11.52
C MET A 276 5.85 -8.96 -12.73
N PRO A 277 5.86 -8.02 -13.69
CA PRO A 277 5.19 -8.23 -14.97
C PRO A 277 5.83 -9.42 -15.72
N GLN A 278 5.04 -10.11 -16.55
CA GLN A 278 5.54 -11.23 -17.33
C GLN A 278 6.54 -10.81 -18.42
N ALA A 279 6.65 -9.54 -18.76
CA ALA A 279 7.57 -9.01 -19.74
C ALA A 279 8.99 -8.81 -19.15
N LEU A 280 10.01 -9.00 -19.95
CA LEU A 280 11.37 -8.54 -19.65
C LEU A 280 11.43 -7.04 -19.93
N VAL A 281 11.13 -6.24 -18.92
CA VAL A 281 11.11 -4.78 -18.96
C VAL A 281 12.54 -4.22 -18.83
N HIS A 282 12.77 -2.99 -19.27
CA HIS A 282 14.10 -2.38 -19.26
C HIS A 282 14.70 -2.15 -17.86
N TRP A 283 13.89 -2.19 -16.80
CA TRP A 283 14.34 -2.14 -15.42
C TRP A 283 14.41 -3.51 -14.71
N PHE A 284 14.25 -4.60 -15.47
CA PHE A 284 14.28 -5.97 -14.94
C PHE A 284 15.62 -6.32 -14.28
N ASP A 285 16.73 -5.94 -14.90
CA ASP A 285 18.07 -6.17 -14.39
C ASP A 285 18.31 -5.49 -13.04
N GLN A 286 17.76 -4.28 -12.87
CA GLN A 286 17.83 -3.54 -11.61
C GLN A 286 17.15 -4.30 -10.47
N VAL A 287 15.95 -4.82 -10.68
CA VAL A 287 15.24 -5.61 -9.68
C VAL A 287 16.00 -6.89 -9.34
N LEU A 288 16.50 -7.60 -10.34
CA LEU A 288 17.26 -8.83 -10.12
C LEU A 288 18.57 -8.57 -9.36
N ARG A 289 19.29 -7.49 -9.67
CA ARG A 289 20.52 -7.11 -8.94
C ARG A 289 20.24 -6.76 -7.48
N MET A 290 19.13 -6.08 -7.20
CA MET A 290 18.75 -5.69 -5.84
C MET A 290 18.10 -6.82 -5.04
N SER A 291 17.71 -7.93 -5.66
CA SER A 291 17.08 -9.05 -4.97
C SER A 291 18.07 -9.89 -4.15
N GLU A 292 17.61 -10.46 -3.04
CA GLU A 292 18.30 -11.54 -2.32
C GLU A 292 18.04 -12.89 -2.94
N THR A 293 16.79 -13.11 -3.34
CA THR A 293 16.35 -14.31 -4.07
C THR A 293 15.26 -13.89 -5.05
N PHE A 294 15.25 -14.50 -6.21
CA PHE A 294 14.33 -14.20 -7.30
C PHE A 294 13.58 -15.47 -7.68
N PHE A 295 12.26 -15.51 -7.45
CA PHE A 295 11.46 -16.70 -7.80
C PHE A 295 10.99 -16.64 -9.24
N ALA A 296 11.37 -17.65 -10.03
CA ALA A 296 10.89 -17.88 -11.38
C ALA A 296 9.85 -19.02 -11.34
N VAL A 297 8.56 -18.66 -11.44
CA VAL A 297 7.46 -19.61 -11.37
C VAL A 297 7.15 -20.20 -12.74
N MET A 298 7.04 -21.52 -12.82
CA MET A 298 6.82 -22.25 -14.07
C MET A 298 5.91 -23.46 -13.86
N GLU A 299 5.45 -24.09 -14.94
CA GLU A 299 4.70 -25.35 -14.96
C GLU A 299 5.40 -26.40 -15.85
N ILE A 300 4.93 -27.67 -15.76
CA ILE A 300 5.43 -28.76 -16.64
C ILE A 300 4.71 -28.68 -17.98
N ASP A 301 5.03 -27.68 -18.78
CA ASP A 301 4.53 -27.55 -20.15
C ASP A 301 5.61 -27.04 -21.10
N MET A 302 5.37 -27.21 -22.40
CA MET A 302 6.33 -26.80 -23.45
C MET A 302 6.52 -25.28 -23.50
N ARG A 303 5.48 -24.51 -23.17
CA ARG A 303 5.50 -23.04 -23.14
C ARG A 303 6.45 -22.56 -22.05
N SER A 304 6.29 -23.07 -20.83
CA SER A 304 7.20 -22.78 -19.72
C SER A 304 8.64 -23.20 -20.05
N ALA A 305 8.83 -24.38 -20.62
CA ALA A 305 10.18 -24.86 -21.00
C ALA A 305 10.86 -23.94 -22.02
N GLN A 306 10.17 -23.58 -23.11
CA GLN A 306 10.73 -22.70 -24.14
C GLN A 306 11.02 -21.29 -23.62
N ASN A 307 10.11 -20.74 -22.83
CA ASN A 307 10.31 -19.41 -22.25
C ASN A 307 11.44 -19.41 -21.21
N CYS A 308 11.55 -20.47 -20.40
CA CYS A 308 12.66 -20.64 -19.46
C CYS A 308 14.02 -20.63 -20.20
N LEU A 309 14.13 -21.35 -21.32
CA LEU A 309 15.36 -21.32 -22.15
C LEU A 309 15.68 -19.92 -22.69
N ARG A 310 14.65 -19.15 -23.10
CA ARG A 310 14.83 -17.76 -23.55
C ARG A 310 15.26 -16.86 -22.40
N PHE A 311 14.61 -17.02 -21.25
CA PHE A 311 14.93 -16.29 -20.01
C PHE A 311 16.39 -16.54 -19.59
N LEU A 312 16.80 -17.79 -19.50
CA LEU A 312 18.18 -18.16 -19.17
C LEU A 312 19.21 -17.59 -20.15
N ARG A 313 18.88 -17.56 -21.44
CA ARG A 313 19.76 -16.97 -22.48
C ARG A 313 19.85 -15.45 -22.30
N ALA A 314 18.73 -14.77 -21.99
CA ALA A 314 18.72 -13.33 -21.75
C ALA A 314 19.57 -12.99 -20.52
N LEU A 315 19.41 -13.70 -19.40
CA LEU A 315 20.22 -13.48 -18.21
C LEU A 315 21.73 -13.63 -18.47
N LYS A 316 22.10 -14.66 -19.24
CA LYS A 316 23.50 -14.91 -19.59
C LYS A 316 24.08 -13.88 -20.56
N ALA A 317 23.26 -13.39 -21.50
CA ALA A 317 23.70 -12.38 -22.48
C ALA A 317 24.01 -11.03 -21.80
N GLU A 318 23.28 -10.68 -20.76
CA GLU A 318 23.43 -9.42 -20.02
C GLU A 318 24.28 -9.58 -18.74
N ASP A 319 24.95 -10.72 -18.55
CA ASP A 319 25.76 -11.03 -17.35
C ASP A 319 25.02 -10.73 -16.04
N LEU A 320 23.77 -11.18 -15.94
CA LEU A 320 22.92 -10.96 -14.79
C LEU A 320 23.12 -12.08 -13.73
N PRO A 321 22.90 -11.78 -12.43
CA PRO A 321 23.17 -12.69 -11.32
C PRO A 321 22.18 -13.88 -11.30
N PHE A 322 22.43 -14.84 -12.16
CA PHE A 322 21.62 -16.05 -12.34
C PHE A 322 21.53 -16.89 -11.04
N GLU A 323 22.53 -16.89 -10.21
CA GLU A 323 22.61 -17.63 -8.95
C GLU A 323 21.53 -17.21 -7.94
N LYS A 324 20.94 -16.02 -8.10
CA LYS A 324 19.82 -15.57 -7.28
C LYS A 324 18.48 -16.18 -7.68
N VAL A 325 18.40 -16.77 -8.89
CA VAL A 325 17.15 -17.29 -9.44
C VAL A 325 16.83 -18.67 -8.86
N GLN A 326 15.66 -18.78 -8.21
CA GLN A 326 15.11 -20.01 -7.69
C GLN A 326 13.89 -20.40 -8.52
N PHE A 327 13.94 -21.57 -9.15
CA PHE A 327 12.83 -22.07 -9.96
C PHE A 327 11.78 -22.74 -9.06
N ALA A 328 10.55 -22.26 -9.14
CA ALA A 328 9.38 -22.81 -8.45
C ALA A 328 8.43 -23.47 -9.47
N LEU A 329 8.23 -24.76 -9.32
CA LEU A 329 7.29 -25.51 -10.15
C LEU A 329 5.91 -25.47 -9.52
N ASN A 330 4.99 -24.74 -10.14
CA ASN A 330 3.60 -24.71 -9.74
C ASN A 330 2.82 -25.89 -10.35
N ARG A 331 1.71 -26.25 -9.73
CA ARG A 331 0.92 -27.47 -10.05
C ARG A 331 1.83 -28.71 -10.17
N ALA A 332 2.78 -28.77 -9.24
CA ALA A 332 3.75 -29.87 -9.19
C ALA A 332 3.07 -31.22 -8.99
N PRO A 333 3.66 -32.31 -9.51
CA PRO A 333 3.11 -33.64 -9.35
C PRO A 333 2.96 -34.02 -7.89
N GLY A 334 1.83 -34.62 -7.54
CA GLY A 334 1.55 -35.11 -6.20
C GLY A 334 2.55 -36.17 -5.74
N PHE A 335 2.51 -36.48 -4.44
CA PHE A 335 3.48 -37.43 -3.84
C PHE A 335 3.50 -38.79 -4.52
N THR A 336 2.36 -39.30 -4.96
CA THR A 336 2.18 -40.61 -5.60
C THR A 336 2.37 -40.59 -7.14
N ASP A 337 2.44 -39.44 -7.76
CA ASP A 337 2.62 -39.32 -9.22
C ASP A 337 4.09 -39.45 -9.63
N LEU A 338 4.53 -40.71 -9.75
CA LEU A 338 5.90 -41.05 -10.16
C LEU A 338 6.22 -40.61 -11.59
N GLN A 339 5.23 -40.65 -12.49
CA GLN A 339 5.43 -40.24 -13.88
C GLN A 339 5.56 -38.71 -13.97
N GLY A 340 4.76 -37.97 -13.24
CA GLY A 340 4.87 -36.51 -13.13
C GLY A 340 6.22 -36.10 -12.55
N LYS A 341 6.66 -36.72 -11.47
CA LYS A 341 8.00 -36.47 -10.89
C LYS A 341 9.14 -36.75 -11.89
N ALA A 342 9.04 -37.86 -12.65
CA ALA A 342 10.01 -38.13 -13.70
C ALA A 342 9.99 -37.09 -14.81
N ARG A 343 8.80 -36.52 -15.14
CA ARG A 343 8.70 -35.40 -16.10
C ARG A 343 9.33 -34.12 -15.54
N ALA A 344 9.06 -33.75 -14.29
CA ALA A 344 9.67 -32.60 -13.64
C ALA A 344 11.20 -32.70 -13.61
N LYS A 345 11.73 -33.87 -13.27
CA LYS A 345 13.17 -34.12 -13.26
C LYS A 345 13.79 -33.97 -14.66
N ARG A 346 13.17 -34.58 -15.69
CA ARG A 346 13.65 -34.43 -17.08
C ARG A 346 13.59 -32.98 -17.57
N LEU A 347 12.56 -32.22 -17.16
CA LEU A 347 12.47 -30.80 -17.47
C LEU A 347 13.63 -30.03 -16.86
N ALA A 348 13.92 -30.22 -15.57
CA ALA A 348 15.05 -29.59 -14.88
C ALA A 348 16.38 -29.92 -15.55
N GLU A 349 16.63 -31.20 -15.87
CA GLU A 349 17.81 -31.68 -16.56
C GLU A 349 17.95 -31.06 -17.97
N SER A 350 16.85 -30.98 -18.73
CA SER A 350 16.87 -30.40 -20.09
C SER A 350 17.11 -28.89 -20.11
N LEU A 351 16.70 -28.18 -19.04
CA LEU A 351 16.92 -26.74 -18.88
C LEU A 351 18.30 -26.43 -18.24
N GLY A 352 18.92 -27.43 -17.61
CA GLY A 352 20.18 -27.26 -16.87
C GLY A 352 19.97 -26.40 -15.60
N VAL A 353 18.80 -26.54 -14.94
CA VAL A 353 18.45 -25.84 -13.72
C VAL A 353 18.04 -26.78 -12.61
N GLU A 354 18.10 -26.29 -11.38
CA GLU A 354 17.54 -27.00 -10.23
C GLU A 354 16.14 -26.45 -9.91
N ILE A 355 15.16 -27.34 -9.71
CA ILE A 355 13.81 -26.98 -9.30
C ILE A 355 13.64 -27.48 -7.86
N ASN A 356 13.91 -26.61 -6.91
CA ASN A 356 13.91 -26.97 -5.48
C ASN A 356 12.55 -26.72 -4.82
N ILE A 357 11.68 -25.92 -5.43
CA ILE A 357 10.38 -25.54 -4.89
C ILE A 357 9.29 -26.20 -5.72
N MET A 358 8.52 -27.07 -5.06
CA MET A 358 7.42 -27.80 -5.64
C MET A 358 6.10 -27.36 -4.98
N LEU A 359 5.29 -26.60 -5.69
CA LEU A 359 3.98 -26.12 -5.21
C LEU A 359 2.91 -27.09 -5.75
N PRO A 360 2.20 -27.80 -4.89
CA PRO A 360 1.14 -28.71 -5.33
C PRO A 360 0.00 -27.92 -6.00
N ASP A 361 -0.81 -28.62 -6.80
CA ASP A 361 -2.03 -28.03 -7.33
C ASP A 361 -3.01 -27.76 -6.17
N GLY A 362 -3.29 -26.50 -5.90
CA GLY A 362 -4.23 -26.08 -4.86
C GLY A 362 -5.70 -26.24 -5.24
N GLY A 363 -6.00 -26.59 -6.50
CA GLY A 363 -7.33 -26.95 -6.98
C GLY A 363 -8.39 -25.91 -6.61
N LYS A 364 -9.48 -26.37 -6.00
CA LYS A 364 -10.60 -25.52 -5.61
C LYS A 364 -10.22 -24.48 -4.55
N ALA A 365 -9.31 -24.80 -3.63
CA ALA A 365 -8.92 -23.86 -2.58
C ALA A 365 -8.29 -22.60 -3.15
N VAL A 366 -7.36 -22.73 -4.10
CA VAL A 366 -6.76 -21.59 -4.80
C VAL A 366 -7.81 -20.86 -5.65
N GLY A 367 -8.68 -21.61 -6.36
CA GLY A 367 -9.76 -21.01 -7.14
C GLY A 367 -10.71 -20.16 -6.29
N SER A 368 -11.16 -20.67 -5.15
CA SER A 368 -12.01 -19.92 -4.20
C SER A 368 -11.29 -18.70 -3.63
N SER A 369 -10.06 -18.86 -3.19
CA SER A 369 -9.20 -17.79 -2.68
C SER A 369 -9.11 -16.62 -3.67
N CYS A 370 -8.87 -16.91 -4.95
CA CYS A 370 -8.80 -15.89 -6.00
C CYS A 370 -10.15 -15.19 -6.25
N VAL A 371 -11.28 -15.92 -6.13
CA VAL A 371 -12.62 -15.35 -6.33
C VAL A 371 -13.07 -14.51 -5.12
N GLU A 372 -12.71 -14.97 -3.92
CA GLU A 372 -13.10 -14.33 -2.66
C GLU A 372 -12.15 -13.18 -2.25
N GLY A 373 -11.08 -12.92 -3.01
CA GLY A 373 -10.10 -11.88 -2.70
C GLY A 373 -9.36 -12.12 -1.38
N MET A 374 -9.15 -13.38 -1.02
CA MET A 374 -8.46 -13.75 0.23
C MET A 374 -7.30 -14.71 -0.06
N PRO A 375 -6.08 -14.46 0.47
CA PRO A 375 -4.98 -15.43 0.35
C PRO A 375 -5.31 -16.72 1.09
N LEU A 376 -4.64 -17.80 0.68
CA LEU A 376 -4.72 -19.08 1.38
C LEU A 376 -4.25 -18.89 2.83
N ALA A 377 -4.99 -19.42 3.79
CA ALA A 377 -4.69 -19.35 5.23
C ALA A 377 -4.45 -20.75 5.78
#